data_340bfc68dff814b9a49def87cde3831c
#
_entry.id   340bfc68dff814b9a49def87cde3831c
#
_cell.length_a   1.000
_cell.length_b   1.000
_cell.length_c   1.000
_cell.angle_alpha   90.00
_cell.angle_beta   90.00
_cell.angle_gamma   90.00
#
_symmetry.space_group_name_H-M   'P 1'
#
loop_
_entity.id
_entity.type
_entity.pdbx_description
1 polymer ?
#
loop_
_entity_poly.entity_id
_entity_poly.type
_entity_poly.pdbx_seq_one_letter_code
_entity_poly.pdbx_strand_id
1 'polypeptide(L)'
;HVIECYNVPDIDMNKHDGGLPHMAGVYTYQVRRSCRADGDYTYNHAPMLTGFNNRLLLSYISGKKDEHGAPDEVVYTTSKDGITWEKERTMFPYMLADTKAYIGPDKELLPEHAKMIVHSRMCFYQASNGRMLATTFYGFSPDFHRAPNNGFGAARLVREVYNDFTLSDIFVIKYNTAGGFTKDTTHFYKPEDDSPVNIPYYDEVADEGFVSACSELLSKKLILEQWYEEEMYDKEHYVHGRALSFYTAKDGSIVG
;
A
#
# COMPACT_ATOMS: atom_id res chain seq x y z
N HIS A 1 -3.29 6.16 -31.62
CA HIS A 1 -4.68 5.72 -31.67
C HIS A 1 -5.45 6.53 -30.68
N VAL A 2 -6.39 7.36 -31.17
CA VAL A 2 -7.37 8.04 -30.33
C VAL A 2 -8.38 6.97 -29.93
N ILE A 3 -8.42 6.60 -28.65
CA ILE A 3 -9.50 5.80 -28.12
C ILE A 3 -10.71 6.72 -28.11
N GLU A 4 -11.72 6.38 -28.91
CA GLU A 4 -12.99 7.08 -28.84
C GLU A 4 -13.51 6.94 -27.41
N CYS A 5 -13.63 8.08 -26.72
CA CYS A 5 -14.30 8.12 -25.43
C CYS A 5 -15.74 7.63 -25.63
N TYR A 6 -16.15 6.66 -24.81
CA TYR A 6 -17.55 6.25 -24.72
C TYR A 6 -18.43 7.48 -24.55
N ASN A 7 -19.64 7.44 -25.12
CA ASN A 7 -20.63 8.47 -24.89
C ASN A 7 -20.88 8.64 -23.40
N VAL A 8 -20.21 9.63 -22.82
CA VAL A 8 -20.49 10.05 -21.46
C VAL A 8 -21.82 10.82 -21.53
N PRO A 9 -22.84 10.45 -20.75
CA PRO A 9 -24.09 11.21 -20.73
C PRO A 9 -23.79 12.66 -20.34
N ASP A 10 -24.46 13.59 -20.98
CA ASP A 10 -24.35 15.02 -20.68
C ASP A 10 -24.69 15.26 -19.21
N ILE A 11 -23.78 15.92 -18.49
CA ILE A 11 -23.97 16.25 -17.08
C ILE A 11 -24.74 17.57 -16.99
N ASP A 12 -25.90 17.56 -16.38
CA ASP A 12 -26.68 18.77 -16.07
C ASP A 12 -26.25 19.36 -14.73
N MET A 13 -25.41 20.38 -14.78
CA MET A 13 -24.87 21.05 -13.60
C MET A 13 -25.92 21.71 -12.68
N ASN A 14 -27.17 21.84 -13.15
CA ASN A 14 -28.28 22.37 -12.34
C ASN A 14 -28.99 21.30 -11.51
N LYS A 15 -28.67 20.04 -11.71
CA LYS A 15 -29.21 18.91 -10.94
C LYS A 15 -28.22 18.40 -9.93
N HIS A 16 -28.71 18.03 -8.76
CA HIS A 16 -27.88 17.53 -7.64
C HIS A 16 -27.03 16.31 -8.03
N ASP A 17 -27.55 15.41 -8.85
CA ASP A 17 -26.90 14.20 -9.34
C ASP A 17 -26.33 14.34 -10.76
N GLY A 18 -26.24 15.57 -11.28
CA GLY A 18 -25.82 15.82 -12.65
C GLY A 18 -26.85 15.35 -13.70
N GLY A 19 -28.06 14.99 -13.29
CA GLY A 19 -29.07 14.41 -14.15
C GLY A 19 -28.77 13.00 -14.64
N LEU A 20 -27.79 12.35 -14.02
CA LEU A 20 -27.41 10.98 -14.37
C LEU A 20 -28.49 9.98 -13.90
N PRO A 21 -28.72 8.89 -14.66
CA PRO A 21 -29.66 7.88 -14.26
C PRO A 21 -29.23 7.18 -12.97
N HIS A 22 -30.16 7.04 -12.04
CA HIS A 22 -29.90 6.33 -10.79
C HIS A 22 -29.65 4.84 -11.08
N MET A 23 -28.52 4.30 -10.63
CA MET A 23 -28.25 2.86 -10.72
C MET A 23 -29.10 2.12 -9.68
N ALA A 24 -30.16 1.46 -10.11
CA ALA A 24 -30.96 0.62 -9.21
C ALA A 24 -30.14 -0.57 -8.70
N GLY A 25 -30.34 -0.90 -7.42
CA GLY A 25 -29.67 -2.05 -6.79
C GLY A 25 -28.24 -1.78 -6.29
N VAL A 26 -27.77 -0.54 -6.33
CA VAL A 26 -26.52 -0.12 -5.71
C VAL A 26 -26.78 0.32 -4.27
N TYR A 27 -26.01 -0.25 -3.34
CA TYR A 27 -26.04 0.10 -1.93
C TYR A 27 -24.67 0.55 -1.48
N THR A 28 -24.61 1.58 -0.64
CA THR A 28 -23.36 2.08 -0.06
C THR A 28 -23.30 1.73 1.41
N TYR A 29 -22.22 1.08 1.82
CA TYR A 29 -21.94 0.76 3.22
C TYR A 29 -20.68 1.45 3.67
N GLN A 30 -20.73 2.07 4.83
CA GLN A 30 -19.57 2.67 5.46
C GLN A 30 -18.88 1.63 6.34
N VAL A 31 -17.73 1.12 5.87
CA VAL A 31 -16.95 0.09 6.59
C VAL A 31 -16.36 0.66 7.87
N ARG A 32 -15.81 1.87 7.81
CA ARG A 32 -15.26 2.59 8.95
C ARG A 32 -15.78 4.02 9.02
N ARG A 33 -16.15 4.42 10.20
CA ARG A 33 -16.51 5.80 10.49
C ARG A 33 -15.37 6.49 11.23
N SER A 34 -14.86 7.58 10.68
CA SER A 34 -13.91 8.43 11.39
C SER A 34 -14.59 9.11 12.56
N CYS A 35 -14.02 8.98 13.77
CA CYS A 35 -14.49 9.66 14.95
C CYS A 35 -13.37 10.45 15.61
N ARG A 36 -13.46 11.78 15.62
CA ARG A 36 -12.45 12.64 16.24
C ARG A 36 -12.50 12.65 17.75
N ALA A 37 -13.67 12.35 18.33
CA ALA A 37 -13.91 12.48 19.77
C ALA A 37 -13.11 11.47 20.61
N ASP A 38 -12.75 10.33 20.03
CA ASP A 38 -12.15 9.21 20.75
C ASP A 38 -10.62 9.20 20.67
N GLY A 39 -10.00 10.21 20.02
CA GLY A 39 -8.56 10.21 19.73
C GLY A 39 -8.14 9.12 18.73
N ASP A 40 -9.11 8.51 18.09
CA ASP A 40 -8.93 7.43 17.12
C ASP A 40 -8.31 7.94 15.81
N TYR A 41 -7.82 7.00 15.00
CA TYR A 41 -7.31 7.28 13.66
C TYR A 41 -8.47 7.75 12.78
N THR A 42 -8.40 8.99 12.31
CA THR A 42 -9.52 9.63 11.60
C THR A 42 -9.32 9.76 10.11
N TYR A 43 -8.09 9.57 9.64
CA TYR A 43 -7.73 9.59 8.23
C TYR A 43 -7.66 8.15 7.70
N ASN A 44 -8.43 7.85 6.66
CA ASN A 44 -8.43 6.54 6.01
C ASN A 44 -8.25 6.74 4.51
N HIS A 45 -7.29 6.03 3.90
CA HIS A 45 -6.89 6.24 2.51
C HIS A 45 -6.50 4.95 1.80
N ALA A 46 -6.50 5.00 0.46
CA ALA A 46 -6.04 3.93 -0.42
C ALA A 46 -6.61 2.54 -0.09
N PRO A 47 -7.95 2.37 -0.10
CA PRO A 47 -8.55 1.06 0.17
C PRO A 47 -8.23 0.08 -0.96
N MET A 48 -7.90 -1.15 -0.58
CA MET A 48 -7.69 -2.29 -1.48
C MET A 48 -8.61 -3.43 -1.06
N LEU A 49 -9.41 -3.92 -1.99
CA LEU A 49 -10.39 -4.99 -1.79
C LEU A 49 -10.05 -6.18 -2.66
N THR A 50 -10.06 -7.36 -2.06
CA THR A 50 -9.94 -8.64 -2.80
C THR A 50 -10.85 -9.71 -2.22
N GLY A 51 -11.17 -10.72 -3.02
CA GLY A 51 -11.80 -11.95 -2.54
C GLY A 51 -10.73 -12.97 -2.14
N PHE A 52 -10.83 -13.53 -0.94
CA PHE A 52 -9.92 -14.56 -0.48
C PHE A 52 -10.66 -15.51 0.47
N ASN A 53 -10.47 -16.81 0.30
CA ASN A 53 -11.04 -17.86 1.13
C ASN A 53 -12.53 -17.64 1.49
N ASN A 54 -13.39 -17.43 0.48
CA ASN A 54 -14.83 -17.18 0.58
C ASN A 54 -15.23 -15.96 1.43
N ARG A 55 -14.32 -14.99 1.58
CA ARG A 55 -14.61 -13.70 2.21
C ARG A 55 -14.08 -12.55 1.35
N LEU A 56 -14.57 -11.38 1.61
CA LEU A 56 -13.96 -10.13 1.20
C LEU A 56 -12.87 -9.76 2.20
N LEU A 57 -11.70 -9.42 1.71
CA LEU A 57 -10.56 -8.92 2.48
C LEU A 57 -10.31 -7.47 2.03
N LEU A 58 -10.46 -6.55 2.96
CA LEU A 58 -10.26 -5.11 2.73
C LEU A 58 -9.09 -4.63 3.59
N SER A 59 -8.21 -3.85 3.00
CA SER A 59 -7.19 -3.11 3.73
C SER A 59 -7.20 -1.64 3.33
N TYR A 60 -6.70 -0.79 4.20
CA TYR A 60 -6.52 0.63 3.95
C TYR A 60 -5.48 1.23 4.90
N ILE A 61 -4.91 2.36 4.51
CA ILE A 61 -4.05 3.15 5.37
C ILE A 61 -4.94 3.88 6.38
N SER A 62 -4.55 3.85 7.63
CA SER A 62 -5.24 4.55 8.71
C SER A 62 -4.26 5.41 9.49
N GLY A 63 -4.50 6.72 9.51
CA GLY A 63 -3.65 7.72 10.16
C GLY A 63 -4.46 8.61 11.10
N LYS A 64 -3.77 9.33 11.99
CA LYS A 64 -4.44 10.21 12.96
C LYS A 64 -4.90 11.52 12.35
N LYS A 65 -4.25 11.99 11.30
CA LYS A 65 -4.47 13.35 10.80
C LYS A 65 -4.64 13.42 9.29
N ASP A 66 -3.61 13.08 8.56
CA ASP A 66 -3.53 13.21 7.10
C ASP A 66 -2.57 12.18 6.49
N GLU A 67 -2.43 12.23 5.17
CA GLU A 67 -1.63 11.31 4.37
C GLU A 67 -0.13 11.36 4.67
N HIS A 68 0.37 12.50 5.15
CA HIS A 68 1.79 12.73 5.37
C HIS A 68 2.14 12.85 6.85
N GLY A 69 1.16 12.65 7.73
CA GLY A 69 1.31 12.84 9.16
C GLY A 69 1.43 11.55 9.95
N ALA A 70 2.65 11.18 10.36
CA ALA A 70 2.82 10.07 11.31
C ALA A 70 2.12 10.34 12.65
N PRO A 71 1.59 9.31 13.33
CA PRO A 71 1.62 7.90 12.96
C PRO A 71 0.52 7.52 11.98
N ASP A 72 0.85 6.60 11.08
CA ASP A 72 -0.12 5.87 10.27
C ASP A 72 0.25 4.38 10.18
N GLU A 73 -0.71 3.56 9.86
CA GLU A 73 -0.56 2.12 9.75
C GLU A 73 -1.47 1.57 8.65
N VAL A 74 -1.20 0.37 8.17
CA VAL A 74 -2.14 -0.37 7.34
C VAL A 74 -2.97 -1.27 8.23
N VAL A 75 -4.28 -1.11 8.14
CA VAL A 75 -5.25 -2.00 8.81
C VAL A 75 -5.98 -2.86 7.79
N TYR A 76 -6.57 -3.96 8.26
CA TYR A 76 -7.41 -4.83 7.46
C TYR A 76 -8.62 -5.33 8.22
N THR A 77 -9.64 -5.68 7.48
CA THR A 77 -10.87 -6.27 7.99
C THR A 77 -11.43 -7.26 6.96
N THR A 78 -12.31 -8.13 7.39
CA THR A 78 -12.95 -9.13 6.53
C THR A 78 -14.46 -9.09 6.64
N SER A 79 -15.13 -9.51 5.56
CA SER A 79 -16.58 -9.63 5.51
C SER A 79 -17.00 -10.86 4.71
N LYS A 80 -18.13 -11.49 5.08
CA LYS A 80 -18.74 -12.56 4.30
C LYS A 80 -19.75 -12.05 3.27
N ASP A 81 -20.31 -10.90 3.51
CA ASP A 81 -21.48 -10.37 2.79
C ASP A 81 -21.27 -8.95 2.22
N GLY A 82 -20.14 -8.30 2.53
CA GLY A 82 -19.84 -6.92 2.16
C GLY A 82 -20.59 -5.87 2.98
N ILE A 83 -21.43 -6.29 3.92
CA ILE A 83 -22.27 -5.44 4.76
C ILE A 83 -21.77 -5.43 6.19
N THR A 84 -21.53 -6.62 6.74
CA THR A 84 -21.04 -6.81 8.10
C THR A 84 -19.53 -7.06 8.07
N TRP A 85 -18.79 -6.15 8.66
CA TRP A 85 -17.32 -6.19 8.70
C TRP A 85 -16.84 -6.51 10.11
N GLU A 86 -15.80 -7.32 10.19
CA GLU A 86 -15.13 -7.63 11.46
C GLU A 86 -14.37 -6.40 11.98
N LYS A 87 -13.98 -6.42 13.26
CA LYS A 87 -13.13 -5.37 13.82
C LYS A 87 -11.79 -5.34 13.06
N GLU A 88 -11.31 -4.13 12.75
CA GLU A 88 -10.03 -3.94 12.10
C GLU A 88 -8.88 -4.47 12.96
N ARG A 89 -7.88 -4.99 12.27
CA ARG A 89 -6.61 -5.44 12.84
C ARG A 89 -5.46 -4.78 12.08
N THR A 90 -4.37 -4.51 12.76
CA THR A 90 -3.17 -3.97 12.11
C THR A 90 -2.55 -5.00 11.18
N MET A 91 -2.32 -4.62 9.94
CA MET A 91 -1.61 -5.43 8.95
C MET A 91 -0.13 -5.02 8.86
N PHE A 92 0.16 -3.73 8.80
CA PHE A 92 1.52 -3.21 8.86
C PHE A 92 1.55 -2.05 9.85
N PRO A 93 2.31 -2.17 10.96
CA PRO A 93 2.29 -1.20 12.03
C PRO A 93 3.05 0.07 11.67
N TYR A 94 2.77 1.15 12.37
CA TYR A 94 3.63 2.33 12.39
C TYR A 94 5.02 1.96 12.92
N MET A 95 6.07 2.49 12.29
CA MET A 95 7.47 2.23 12.66
C MET A 95 8.31 3.50 12.63
N LEU A 96 9.44 3.43 13.32
CA LEU A 96 10.54 4.36 13.19
C LEU A 96 11.68 3.68 12.42
N ALA A 97 12.55 4.47 11.81
CA ALA A 97 13.76 3.90 11.22
C ALA A 97 14.94 4.87 11.26
N ASP A 98 16.13 4.28 11.38
CA ASP A 98 17.39 4.95 11.08
C ASP A 98 17.78 4.62 9.64
N THR A 99 18.37 5.61 8.99
CA THR A 99 18.99 5.38 7.70
C THR A 99 20.29 6.15 7.58
N LYS A 100 21.29 5.51 6.98
CA LYS A 100 22.51 6.18 6.53
C LYS A 100 22.42 6.67 5.09
N ALA A 101 21.31 6.41 4.43
CA ALA A 101 21.05 6.88 3.08
C ALA A 101 20.80 8.39 3.09
N TYR A 102 21.34 9.05 2.08
CA TYR A 102 20.93 10.41 1.75
C TYR A 102 19.63 10.34 0.97
N ILE A 103 18.57 10.87 1.52
CA ILE A 103 17.24 10.75 0.94
C ILE A 103 16.77 12.03 0.25
N GLY A 104 15.86 11.81 -0.71
CA GLY A 104 15.27 12.88 -1.49
C GLY A 104 16.23 13.57 -2.47
N PRO A 105 15.71 14.51 -3.26
CA PRO A 105 16.49 15.22 -4.29
C PRO A 105 17.61 16.07 -3.71
N ASP A 106 17.46 16.56 -2.48
CA ASP A 106 18.44 17.42 -1.79
C ASP A 106 19.47 16.61 -0.96
N LYS A 107 19.41 15.30 -1.00
CA LYS A 107 20.31 14.37 -0.28
C LYS A 107 20.40 14.71 1.22
N GLU A 108 19.27 14.81 1.86
CA GLU A 108 19.19 15.09 3.28
C GLU A 108 19.52 13.84 4.13
N LEU A 109 20.13 14.08 5.28
CA LEU A 109 20.22 13.08 6.36
C LEU A 109 19.01 13.25 7.27
N LEU A 110 18.36 12.15 7.58
CA LEU A 110 17.29 12.13 8.56
C LEU A 110 17.87 12.02 9.99
N PRO A 111 17.12 12.50 10.99
CA PRO A 111 17.46 12.24 12.39
C PRO A 111 17.40 10.75 12.70
N GLU A 112 18.07 10.35 13.78
CA GLU A 112 17.89 9.02 14.36
C GLU A 112 16.43 8.78 14.72
N HIS A 113 15.97 7.53 14.58
CA HIS A 113 14.59 7.10 14.82
C HIS A 113 13.55 7.98 14.10
N ALA A 114 13.84 8.31 12.85
CA ALA A 114 12.94 9.11 12.04
C ALA A 114 11.59 8.39 11.87
N LYS A 115 10.52 9.18 11.92
CA LYS A 115 9.16 8.68 11.74
C LYS A 115 8.94 8.21 10.31
N MET A 116 8.55 6.96 10.17
CA MET A 116 8.10 6.43 8.88
C MET A 116 6.61 6.63 8.69
N ILE A 117 6.19 6.66 7.46
CA ILE A 117 4.79 6.59 7.06
C ILE A 117 4.59 5.48 6.03
N VAL A 118 3.40 4.95 6.00
CA VAL A 118 2.89 4.08 4.95
C VAL A 118 2.22 4.99 3.93
N HIS A 119 2.85 5.16 2.79
CA HIS A 119 2.30 6.05 1.78
C HIS A 119 1.95 5.22 0.58
N SER A 120 1.75 4.72 -0.10
CA SER A 120 1.36 4.00 -1.29
C SER A 120 0.19 3.05 -1.04
N ARG A 121 -0.29 2.54 -2.08
CA ARG A 121 -1.35 1.57 -2.03
C ARG A 121 -0.81 0.23 -1.58
N MET A 122 -1.52 -0.41 -0.69
CA MET A 122 -1.25 -1.78 -0.37
C MET A 122 -1.68 -2.68 -1.54
N CYS A 123 -0.84 -3.64 -1.89
CA CYS A 123 -1.12 -4.58 -2.96
C CYS A 123 -1.42 -5.97 -2.37
N PHE A 124 -2.56 -6.54 -2.73
CA PHE A 124 -2.83 -7.96 -2.55
C PHE A 124 -2.40 -8.73 -3.79
N TYR A 125 -1.72 -9.83 -3.59
CA TYR A 125 -1.31 -10.71 -4.65
C TYR A 125 -1.55 -12.17 -4.29
N GLN A 126 -2.39 -12.85 -5.04
CA GLN A 126 -2.57 -14.29 -4.91
C GLN A 126 -1.62 -15.01 -5.87
N ALA A 127 -0.64 -15.68 -5.30
CA ALA A 127 0.35 -16.44 -6.06
C ALA A 127 -0.23 -17.73 -6.64
N SER A 128 0.42 -18.29 -7.66
CA SER A 128 -0.01 -19.51 -8.33
C SER A 128 -0.04 -20.74 -7.42
N ASN A 129 0.76 -20.73 -6.34
CA ASN A 129 0.74 -21.76 -5.30
C ASN A 129 -0.39 -21.58 -4.26
N GLY A 130 -1.29 -20.62 -4.47
CA GLY A 130 -2.46 -20.37 -3.64
C GLY A 130 -2.22 -19.42 -2.45
N ARG A 131 -0.97 -19.01 -2.18
CA ARG A 131 -0.66 -18.08 -1.09
C ARG A 131 -1.16 -16.67 -1.40
N MET A 132 -1.70 -15.99 -0.38
CA MET A 132 -2.12 -14.61 -0.47
C MET A 132 -1.05 -13.73 0.18
N LEU A 133 -0.41 -12.88 -0.61
CA LEU A 133 0.54 -11.89 -0.14
C LEU A 133 -0.14 -10.53 0.02
N ALA A 134 0.26 -9.81 1.04
CA ALA A 134 -0.03 -8.40 1.23
C ALA A 134 1.29 -7.61 1.23
N THR A 135 1.34 -6.49 0.50
CA THR A 135 2.53 -5.63 0.44
C THR A 135 2.17 -4.19 0.74
N THR A 136 3.10 -3.46 1.28
CA THR A 136 2.99 -2.02 1.46
C THR A 136 4.35 -1.34 1.31
N PHE A 137 4.33 -0.03 1.13
CA PHE A 137 5.51 0.79 0.94
C PHE A 137 5.74 1.68 2.16
N TYR A 138 6.92 1.59 2.76
CA TYR A 138 7.35 2.43 3.86
C TYR A 138 8.36 3.46 3.40
N GLY A 139 8.22 4.66 3.91
CA GLY A 139 9.17 5.73 3.66
C GLY A 139 9.07 6.83 4.69
N PHE A 140 9.69 7.94 4.41
CA PHE A 140 9.78 9.07 5.31
C PHE A 140 8.94 10.24 4.79
N SER A 141 8.39 11.02 5.71
CA SER A 141 7.75 12.31 5.42
C SER A 141 8.32 13.36 6.38
N PRO A 142 9.46 13.96 6.04
CA PRO A 142 10.10 14.97 6.89
C PRO A 142 9.21 16.21 7.10
N ASP A 143 8.39 16.53 6.12
CA ASP A 143 7.37 17.57 6.20
C ASP A 143 6.20 17.27 5.25
N PHE A 144 5.19 18.11 5.28
CA PHE A 144 3.95 17.95 4.50
C PHE A 144 4.15 17.93 2.96
N HIS A 145 5.26 18.46 2.47
CA HIS A 145 5.52 18.56 1.02
C HIS A 145 6.42 17.44 0.49
N ARG A 146 7.02 16.66 1.38
CA ARG A 146 7.97 15.59 1.05
C ARG A 146 7.43 14.25 1.50
N ALA A 147 7.23 13.35 0.57
CA ALA A 147 6.58 12.07 0.78
C ALA A 147 7.39 10.90 0.19
N PRO A 148 7.12 9.66 0.56
CA PRO A 148 7.82 8.50 0.03
C PRO A 148 7.85 8.46 -1.50
N ASN A 149 6.77 8.82 -2.17
CA ASN A 149 6.67 8.87 -3.62
C ASN A 149 7.40 10.07 -4.28
N ASN A 150 8.06 10.90 -3.49
CA ASN A 150 8.93 11.99 -3.96
C ASN A 150 10.43 11.69 -3.70
N GLY A 151 10.80 10.42 -3.61
CA GLY A 151 12.17 9.98 -3.39
C GLY A 151 12.54 9.71 -1.93
N PHE A 152 11.56 9.74 -1.01
CA PHE A 152 11.74 9.44 0.42
C PHE A 152 11.28 8.02 0.79
N GLY A 153 10.96 7.21 -0.19
CA GLY A 153 10.59 5.81 0.01
C GLY A 153 11.79 4.93 0.33
N ALA A 154 11.65 4.05 1.31
CA ALA A 154 12.73 3.22 1.81
C ALA A 154 12.63 1.75 1.38
N ALA A 155 11.49 1.11 1.63
CA ALA A 155 11.34 -0.31 1.37
C ALA A 155 9.87 -0.73 1.19
N ARG A 156 9.65 -1.74 0.35
CA ARG A 156 8.40 -2.49 0.34
C ARG A 156 8.51 -3.67 1.29
N LEU A 157 7.50 -3.78 2.12
CA LEU A 157 7.35 -4.89 3.04
C LEU A 157 6.26 -5.83 2.56
N VAL A 158 6.39 -7.09 2.92
CA VAL A 158 5.48 -8.17 2.54
C VAL A 158 5.18 -9.05 3.75
N ARG A 159 4.00 -9.59 3.79
CA ARG A 159 3.59 -10.70 4.65
C ARG A 159 2.53 -11.56 3.99
N GLU A 160 2.41 -12.79 4.45
CA GLU A 160 1.35 -13.69 4.01
C GLU A 160 0.09 -13.47 4.83
N VAL A 161 -1.06 -13.53 4.17
CA VAL A 161 -2.37 -13.64 4.80
C VAL A 161 -2.78 -15.11 4.72
N TYR A 162 -2.85 -15.78 5.87
CA TYR A 162 -3.24 -17.19 5.94
C TYR A 162 -4.75 -17.40 5.71
N ASN A 163 -5.15 -18.65 5.48
CA ASN A 163 -6.54 -19.00 5.21
C ASN A 163 -7.53 -18.64 6.32
N ASP A 164 -7.07 -18.53 7.56
CA ASP A 164 -7.84 -18.07 8.72
C ASP A 164 -7.76 -16.55 8.94
N PHE A 165 -7.14 -15.82 8.00
CA PHE A 165 -6.90 -14.38 8.06
C PHE A 165 -5.96 -13.94 9.18
N THR A 166 -5.20 -14.83 9.78
CA THR A 166 -4.00 -14.47 10.53
C THR A 166 -2.88 -14.10 9.57
N LEU A 167 -1.82 -13.49 10.10
CA LEU A 167 -0.73 -12.94 9.29
C LEU A 167 0.59 -13.58 9.68
N SER A 168 1.47 -13.77 8.71
CA SER A 168 2.88 -14.12 8.96
C SER A 168 3.64 -12.98 9.63
N ASP A 169 4.89 -13.20 9.97
CA ASP A 169 5.84 -12.12 10.23
C ASP A 169 5.98 -11.19 9.01
N ILE A 170 6.57 -10.02 9.23
CA ILE A 170 6.84 -9.04 8.20
C ILE A 170 8.24 -9.27 7.63
N PHE A 171 8.36 -9.14 6.31
CA PHE A 171 9.62 -9.29 5.57
C PHE A 171 9.83 -8.10 4.64
N VAL A 172 11.08 -7.77 4.34
CA VAL A 172 11.38 -6.86 3.25
C VAL A 172 11.31 -7.65 1.93
N ILE A 173 10.50 -7.18 0.99
CA ILE A 173 10.48 -7.76 -0.36
C ILE A 173 11.38 -6.98 -1.31
N LYS A 174 11.53 -5.67 -1.11
CA LYS A 174 12.38 -4.83 -1.95
C LYS A 174 12.78 -3.55 -1.23
N TYR A 175 14.08 -3.24 -1.22
CA TYR A 175 14.61 -1.93 -0.83
C TYR A 175 14.64 -0.98 -2.03
N ASN A 176 14.48 0.31 -1.77
CA ASN A 176 14.79 1.36 -2.73
C ASN A 176 16.32 1.59 -2.78
N THR A 177 17.01 0.70 -3.48
CA THR A 177 18.47 0.74 -3.59
C THR A 177 18.97 1.96 -4.37
N ALA A 178 18.16 2.49 -5.31
CA ALA A 178 18.47 3.72 -6.02
C ALA A 178 18.50 4.95 -5.08
N GLY A 179 17.67 4.93 -4.03
CA GLY A 179 17.71 5.89 -2.92
C GLY A 179 18.78 5.62 -1.87
N GLY A 180 19.56 4.54 -2.02
CA GLY A 180 20.61 4.16 -1.07
C GLY A 180 20.13 3.30 0.11
N PHE A 181 18.88 2.85 0.09
CA PHE A 181 18.33 2.00 1.15
C PHE A 181 18.68 0.54 0.92
N THR A 182 19.24 -0.08 1.93
CA THR A 182 19.63 -1.50 1.94
C THR A 182 19.47 -2.05 3.35
N LYS A 183 19.65 -3.36 3.51
CA LYS A 183 19.67 -3.99 4.83
C LYS A 183 20.75 -3.39 5.76
N ASP A 184 21.88 -2.97 5.21
CA ASP A 184 23.00 -2.43 5.99
C ASP A 184 22.83 -0.95 6.33
N THR A 185 21.97 -0.25 5.63
CA THR A 185 21.76 1.19 5.78
C THR A 185 20.44 1.58 6.42
N THR A 186 19.52 0.62 6.62
CA THR A 186 18.17 0.90 7.11
C THR A 186 17.81 -0.04 8.26
N HIS A 187 17.56 0.51 9.43
CA HIS A 187 17.21 -0.24 10.63
C HIS A 187 15.88 0.24 11.17
N PHE A 188 15.01 -0.69 11.51
CA PHE A 188 13.65 -0.40 11.97
C PHE A 188 13.54 -0.49 13.49
N TYR A 189 12.63 0.33 14.07
CA TYR A 189 12.41 0.39 15.50
C TYR A 189 10.91 0.48 15.82
N LYS A 190 10.55 -0.01 17.00
CA LYS A 190 9.20 0.17 17.54
C LYS A 190 9.03 1.59 18.06
N PRO A 191 7.90 2.23 17.81
CA PRO A 191 7.66 3.60 18.28
C PRO A 191 7.38 3.69 19.80
N GLU A 192 7.06 2.58 20.47
CA GLU A 192 6.68 2.56 21.88
C GLU A 192 7.88 2.67 22.82
N ASP A 193 9.02 2.07 22.45
CA ASP A 193 10.19 1.90 23.32
C ASP A 193 11.53 2.02 22.60
N ASP A 194 11.51 2.42 21.32
CA ASP A 194 12.68 2.52 20.45
C ASP A 194 13.48 1.19 20.35
N SER A 195 12.85 0.05 20.63
CA SER A 195 13.51 -1.23 20.49
C SER A 195 13.68 -1.63 19.02
N PRO A 196 14.83 -2.21 18.65
CA PRO A 196 15.06 -2.61 17.26
C PRO A 196 14.10 -3.70 16.81
N VAL A 197 13.61 -3.59 15.59
CA VAL A 197 12.79 -4.60 14.92
C VAL A 197 13.64 -5.25 13.82
N ASN A 198 13.89 -6.55 13.95
CA ASN A 198 14.51 -7.28 12.87
C ASN A 198 13.47 -7.64 11.82
N ILE A 199 13.59 -7.05 10.63
CA ILE A 199 12.75 -7.40 9.47
C ILE A 199 13.66 -8.06 8.43
N PRO A 200 13.67 -9.40 8.35
CA PRO A 200 14.55 -10.10 7.41
C PRO A 200 14.07 -9.90 5.97
N TYR A 201 14.93 -10.17 5.02
CA TYR A 201 14.57 -10.20 3.62
C TYR A 201 13.73 -11.47 3.32
N TYR A 202 12.81 -11.39 2.38
CA TYR A 202 11.84 -12.46 2.13
C TYR A 202 12.46 -13.81 1.74
N ASP A 203 13.67 -13.82 1.21
CA ASP A 203 14.39 -15.03 0.79
C ASP A 203 15.33 -15.59 1.87
N GLU A 204 15.38 -14.95 3.05
CA GLU A 204 16.13 -15.42 4.21
C GLU A 204 15.35 -16.41 5.08
N VAL A 205 14.12 -16.75 4.70
CA VAL A 205 13.25 -17.67 5.45
C VAL A 205 13.26 -19.08 4.88
N ALA A 206 13.03 -20.06 5.74
CA ALA A 206 13.03 -21.46 5.34
C ALA A 206 11.76 -21.90 4.59
N ASP A 207 10.71 -21.06 4.52
CA ASP A 207 9.46 -21.37 3.84
C ASP A 207 9.59 -21.16 2.33
N GLU A 208 10.02 -22.21 1.62
CA GLU A 208 10.19 -22.20 0.17
C GLU A 208 8.91 -21.78 -0.59
N GLY A 209 7.73 -22.10 -0.07
CA GLY A 209 6.46 -21.71 -0.68
C GLY A 209 6.21 -20.22 -0.60
N PHE A 210 6.55 -19.58 0.52
CA PHE A 210 6.50 -18.13 0.68
C PHE A 210 7.53 -17.43 -0.22
N VAL A 211 8.77 -17.92 -0.23
CA VAL A 211 9.83 -17.38 -1.10
C VAL A 211 9.43 -17.48 -2.58
N SER A 212 8.85 -18.62 -2.99
CA SER A 212 8.35 -18.79 -4.37
C SER A 212 7.24 -17.81 -4.70
N ALA A 213 6.28 -17.57 -3.79
CA ALA A 213 5.20 -16.61 -3.99
C ALA A 213 5.73 -15.17 -4.12
N CYS A 214 6.68 -14.76 -3.29
CA CYS A 214 7.34 -13.46 -3.39
C CYS A 214 8.13 -13.30 -4.69
N SER A 215 8.86 -14.33 -5.09
CA SER A 215 9.61 -14.33 -6.36
C SER A 215 8.69 -14.26 -7.57
N GLU A 216 7.54 -14.93 -7.52
CA GLU A 216 6.52 -14.82 -8.55
C GLU A 216 5.98 -13.40 -8.64
N LEU A 217 5.63 -12.77 -7.51
CA LEU A 217 5.19 -11.38 -7.45
C LEU A 217 6.23 -10.44 -8.08
N LEU A 218 7.51 -10.59 -7.72
CA LEU A 218 8.61 -9.80 -8.27
C LEU A 218 8.86 -10.03 -9.77
N SER A 219 8.35 -11.11 -10.34
CA SER A 219 8.39 -11.37 -11.79
C SER A 219 7.31 -10.65 -12.58
N LYS A 220 6.31 -10.06 -11.90
CA LYS A 220 5.16 -9.40 -12.55
C LYS A 220 5.52 -7.99 -12.99
N LYS A 221 5.88 -7.84 -14.25
CA LYS A 221 6.34 -6.57 -14.83
C LYS A 221 5.39 -5.40 -14.54
N LEU A 222 4.08 -5.58 -14.70
CA LEU A 222 3.10 -4.50 -14.47
C LEU A 222 3.05 -4.04 -13.01
N ILE A 223 3.22 -4.97 -12.05
CA ILE A 223 3.28 -4.62 -10.63
C ILE A 223 4.56 -3.84 -10.33
N LEU A 224 5.69 -4.27 -10.89
CA LEU A 224 6.95 -3.57 -10.70
C LEU A 224 6.94 -2.17 -11.33
N GLU A 225 6.34 -1.98 -12.50
CA GLU A 225 6.17 -0.66 -13.13
C GLU A 225 5.33 0.26 -12.24
N GLN A 226 4.26 -0.26 -11.62
CA GLN A 226 3.46 0.51 -10.67
C GLN A 226 4.28 0.87 -9.41
N TRP A 227 5.11 -0.02 -8.92
CA TRP A 227 5.99 0.27 -7.80
C TRP A 227 7.05 1.31 -8.16
N TYR A 228 7.61 1.27 -9.35
CA TYR A 228 8.57 2.29 -9.82
C TYR A 228 7.93 3.68 -9.88
N GLU A 229 6.72 3.77 -10.35
CA GLU A 229 5.98 5.03 -10.40
C GLU A 229 5.77 5.60 -8.98
N GLU A 230 5.35 4.78 -8.03
CA GLU A 230 5.10 5.19 -6.66
C GLU A 230 6.37 5.58 -5.89
N GLU A 231 7.45 4.89 -6.13
CA GLU A 231 8.69 4.98 -5.33
C GLU A 231 9.72 5.94 -5.94
N MET A 232 9.53 6.37 -7.18
CA MET A 232 10.45 7.25 -7.92
C MET A 232 11.92 6.80 -7.80
N TYR A 233 12.18 5.54 -8.12
CA TYR A 233 13.51 4.92 -8.01
C TYR A 233 14.60 5.63 -8.80
N ASP A 234 14.27 6.19 -9.96
CA ASP A 234 15.14 7.06 -10.73
C ASP A 234 14.34 7.96 -11.70
N LYS A 235 15.02 8.97 -12.24
CA LYS A 235 14.41 9.93 -13.17
C LYS A 235 14.14 9.35 -14.57
N GLU A 236 14.79 8.26 -14.93
CA GLU A 236 14.67 7.62 -16.25
C GLU A 236 13.43 6.73 -16.32
N HIS A 237 12.99 6.20 -15.16
CA HIS A 237 11.78 5.38 -15.03
C HIS A 237 10.56 6.16 -14.53
N TYR A 238 10.61 7.49 -14.61
CA TYR A 238 9.49 8.32 -14.21
C TYR A 238 8.32 8.18 -15.20
N VAL A 239 7.30 7.47 -14.80
CA VAL A 239 6.04 7.39 -15.53
C VAL A 239 5.18 8.59 -15.17
N HIS A 240 4.83 9.40 -16.17
CA HIS A 240 3.96 10.57 -15.99
C HIS A 240 2.50 10.20 -15.74
N GLY A 241 2.23 9.42 -14.73
CA GLY A 241 0.87 9.02 -14.38
C GLY A 241 0.85 8.49 -12.97
N ARG A 242 0.31 9.24 -12.04
CA ARG A 242 0.16 8.77 -10.66
C ARG A 242 -1.01 7.81 -10.57
N ALA A 243 -0.82 6.79 -9.75
CA ALA A 243 -1.89 5.88 -9.38
C ALA A 243 -2.42 4.99 -10.53
N LEU A 244 -1.53 4.56 -11.40
CA LEU A 244 -1.86 3.61 -12.46
C LEU A 244 -2.33 2.27 -11.85
N SER A 245 -3.43 1.77 -12.38
CA SER A 245 -3.94 0.44 -12.06
C SER A 245 -4.12 -0.33 -13.36
N PHE A 246 -3.53 -1.52 -13.43
CA PHE A 246 -3.58 -2.34 -14.62
C PHE A 246 -4.22 -3.69 -14.32
N TYR A 247 -4.97 -4.20 -15.27
CA TYR A 247 -5.39 -5.61 -15.24
C TYR A 247 -5.27 -6.24 -16.62
N THR A 248 -5.12 -7.55 -16.64
CA THR A 248 -5.12 -8.31 -17.88
C THR A 248 -6.54 -8.82 -18.13
N ALA A 249 -7.12 -8.42 -19.24
CA ALA A 249 -8.42 -8.91 -19.69
C ALA A 249 -8.36 -10.37 -20.13
N LYS A 250 -9.52 -11.00 -20.31
CA LYS A 250 -9.60 -12.44 -20.69
C LYS A 250 -8.94 -12.77 -22.04
N ASP A 251 -8.85 -11.81 -22.94
CA ASP A 251 -8.21 -11.93 -24.25
C ASP A 251 -6.68 -11.69 -24.22
N GLY A 252 -6.12 -11.43 -23.03
CA GLY A 252 -4.70 -11.14 -22.83
C GLY A 252 -4.32 -9.68 -23.04
N SER A 253 -5.27 -8.80 -23.39
CA SER A 253 -5.01 -7.36 -23.46
C SER A 253 -4.78 -6.76 -22.08
N ILE A 254 -3.94 -5.72 -22.01
CA ILE A 254 -3.68 -4.96 -20.79
C ILE A 254 -4.55 -3.71 -20.82
N VAL A 255 -5.32 -3.52 -19.76
CA VAL A 255 -6.20 -2.36 -19.57
C VAL A 255 -5.72 -1.59 -18.35
N GLY A 256 -5.55 -0.27 -18.48
CA GLY A 256 -5.11 0.65 -17.42
C GLY A 256 -5.89 1.95 -17.46
#